data_950b3cdec107b066caf16864614c4036
#
_entry.id   950b3cdec107b066caf16864614c4036
#
_cell.length_a   1.000
_cell.length_b   1.000
_cell.length_c   1.000
_cell.angle_alpha   90.00
_cell.angle_beta   90.00
_cell.angle_gamma   90.00
#
_symmetry.space_group_name_H-M   'P 1'
#
loop_
_entity.id
_entity.type
_entity.pdbx_description
1 polymer ?
#
loop_
_entity_poly.entity_id
_entity_poly.type
_entity_poly.pdbx_seq_one_letter_code
_entity_poly.pdbx_strand_id
1 'polypeptide(L)'
;NPLPVYGAADTLDFLDANGIVPPSCELNTLEGREEDVGAFGVQSFPTSHDVPCVGYRIHTPDGKTMTIATDLGVLTPPVHEALAGCDLVALESNYDLHMLRSGPYPYYLRARIESVRGHLSNDECSAKLLELIQSGCKKFALCHLSQENNTPSLALQTVFTTLGAAGVVPEKDCIVQAQRRNEVSPALEF
;
A
#
# COMPACT_ATOMS: atom_id res chain seq x y z
N ASN A 1 5.15 -11.74 28.26
CA ASN A 1 4.90 -10.32 28.01
C ASN A 1 3.69 -10.21 27.06
N PRO A 2 2.80 -9.21 27.27
CA PRO A 2 1.73 -8.95 26.31
C PRO A 2 2.31 -8.66 24.92
N LEU A 3 1.58 -9.04 23.88
CA LEU A 3 1.94 -8.69 22.51
C LEU A 3 1.50 -7.25 22.24
N PRO A 4 2.39 -6.32 21.93
CA PRO A 4 2.00 -4.97 21.57
C PRO A 4 1.37 -4.96 20.16
N VAL A 5 0.23 -4.28 20.04
CA VAL A 5 -0.49 -4.05 18.77
C VAL A 5 -0.56 -2.54 18.56
N TYR A 6 -0.10 -2.08 17.40
CA TYR A 6 -0.06 -0.67 17.05
C TYR A 6 -1.03 -0.37 15.90
N GLY A 7 -1.71 0.75 15.96
CA GLY A 7 -2.66 1.14 14.90
C GLY A 7 -3.32 2.49 15.12
N ALA A 8 -4.22 2.87 14.20
CA ALA A 8 -5.07 4.04 14.38
C ALA A 8 -6.08 3.79 15.51
N ALA A 9 -6.43 4.85 16.27
CA ALA A 9 -7.33 4.75 17.43
C ALA A 9 -8.66 4.05 17.09
N ASP A 10 -9.36 4.52 16.05
CA ASP A 10 -10.65 3.94 15.64
C ASP A 10 -10.55 2.45 15.30
N THR A 11 -9.43 2.02 14.70
CA THR A 11 -9.17 0.61 14.38
C THR A 11 -8.96 -0.21 15.65
N LEU A 12 -8.15 0.28 16.59
CA LEU A 12 -7.88 -0.40 17.85
C LEU A 12 -9.14 -0.50 18.70
N ASP A 13 -9.92 0.56 18.79
CA ASP A 13 -11.22 0.58 19.49
C ASP A 13 -12.20 -0.44 18.91
N PHE A 14 -12.26 -0.53 17.56
CA PHE A 14 -13.08 -1.53 16.89
C PHE A 14 -12.62 -2.96 17.19
N LEU A 15 -11.33 -3.23 17.15
CA LEU A 15 -10.75 -4.54 17.42
C LEU A 15 -11.02 -4.99 18.87
N ASP A 16 -10.86 -4.09 19.83
CA ASP A 16 -11.11 -4.36 21.26
C ASP A 16 -12.62 -4.57 21.52
N ALA A 17 -13.45 -3.64 21.07
CA ALA A 17 -14.91 -3.71 21.28
C ALA A 17 -15.57 -4.98 20.68
N ASN A 18 -14.96 -5.55 19.65
CA ASN A 18 -15.46 -6.77 19.01
C ASN A 18 -14.70 -8.05 19.44
N GLY A 19 -13.81 -7.95 20.41
CA GLY A 19 -13.04 -9.10 20.94
C GLY A 19 -12.16 -9.78 19.89
N ILE A 20 -11.71 -9.04 18.87
CA ILE A 20 -10.87 -9.57 17.78
C ILE A 20 -9.44 -9.75 18.26
N VAL A 21 -8.95 -8.86 19.12
CA VAL A 21 -7.65 -8.98 19.77
C VAL A 21 -7.79 -9.66 21.15
N PRO A 22 -6.89 -10.59 21.51
CA PRO A 22 -6.88 -11.17 22.84
C PRO A 22 -6.71 -10.11 23.94
N PRO A 23 -7.36 -10.25 25.11
CA PRO A 23 -7.20 -9.32 26.24
C PRO A 23 -5.76 -9.21 26.78
N SER A 24 -4.88 -10.12 26.38
CA SER A 24 -3.45 -10.09 26.72
C SER A 24 -2.62 -9.19 25.81
N CYS A 25 -3.22 -8.60 24.76
CA CYS A 25 -2.53 -7.64 23.90
C CYS A 25 -2.51 -6.25 24.55
N GLU A 26 -1.45 -5.51 24.29
CA GLU A 26 -1.33 -4.11 24.65
C GLU A 26 -1.60 -3.25 23.39
N LEU A 27 -2.65 -2.43 23.43
CA LEU A 27 -3.05 -1.59 22.30
C LEU A 27 -2.36 -0.23 22.38
N ASN A 28 -1.65 0.14 21.33
CA ASN A 28 -0.86 1.36 21.26
C ASN A 28 -1.30 2.19 20.04
N THR A 29 -1.83 3.38 20.27
CA THR A 29 -2.30 4.26 19.19
C THR A 29 -1.15 4.99 18.50
N LEU A 30 -1.12 4.97 17.16
CA LEU A 30 -0.24 5.79 16.33
C LEU A 30 -0.99 7.02 15.83
N GLU A 31 -0.49 8.23 16.18
CA GLU A 31 -1.17 9.51 15.94
C GLU A 31 -0.51 10.38 14.85
N GLY A 32 0.11 9.77 13.86
CA GLY A 32 0.72 10.48 12.73
C GLY A 32 2.11 11.07 13.02
N ARG A 33 2.59 10.98 14.25
CA ARG A 33 4.00 11.25 14.60
C ARG A 33 4.81 9.95 14.54
N GLU A 34 6.12 10.07 14.43
CA GLU A 34 7.00 8.92 14.50
C GLU A 34 7.09 8.41 15.95
N GLU A 35 6.90 7.09 16.10
CA GLU A 35 6.95 6.40 17.38
C GLU A 35 7.89 5.19 17.28
N ASP A 36 8.59 4.89 18.36
CA ASP A 36 9.47 3.74 18.42
C ASP A 36 8.66 2.45 18.59
N VAL A 37 8.72 1.56 17.61
CA VAL A 37 8.15 0.21 17.68
C VAL A 37 9.30 -0.81 17.69
N GLY A 38 9.76 -1.16 18.86
CA GLY A 38 10.99 -1.92 19.03
C GLY A 38 12.20 -1.12 18.58
N ALA A 39 12.89 -1.59 17.53
CA ALA A 39 14.04 -0.91 16.93
C ALA A 39 13.68 -0.07 15.70
N PHE A 40 12.41 0.01 15.33
CA PHE A 40 11.93 0.72 14.13
C PHE A 40 11.24 2.02 14.55
N GLY A 41 11.47 3.10 13.78
CA GLY A 41 10.63 4.28 13.83
C GLY A 41 9.42 4.08 12.93
N VAL A 42 8.19 4.24 13.44
CA VAL A 42 6.96 4.04 12.66
C VAL A 42 6.10 5.28 12.74
N GLN A 43 5.69 5.78 11.60
CA GLN A 43 4.76 6.91 11.47
C GLN A 43 3.54 6.48 10.67
N SER A 44 2.34 6.68 11.22
CA SER A 44 1.09 6.52 10.48
C SER A 44 0.75 7.80 9.70
N PHE A 45 0.09 7.66 8.56
CA PHE A 45 -0.45 8.77 7.78
C PHE A 45 -1.82 8.40 7.19
N PRO A 46 -2.75 9.38 7.06
CA PRO A 46 -4.10 9.09 6.59
C PRO A 46 -4.11 8.72 5.10
N THR A 47 -4.92 7.72 4.76
CA THR A 47 -5.28 7.38 3.37
C THR A 47 -6.72 7.81 3.08
N SER A 48 -7.05 8.00 1.79
CA SER A 48 -8.40 8.39 1.38
C SER A 48 -9.25 7.16 1.12
N HIS A 49 -10.03 6.73 2.11
CA HIS A 49 -10.90 5.56 2.03
C HIS A 49 -12.28 5.84 2.61
N ASP A 50 -13.23 4.93 2.45
CA ASP A 50 -14.62 5.09 2.93
C ASP A 50 -14.76 4.91 4.45
N VAL A 51 -13.78 4.27 5.08
CA VAL A 51 -13.61 4.23 6.54
C VAL A 51 -12.28 4.91 6.93
N PRO A 52 -12.12 5.37 8.19
CA PRO A 52 -10.84 5.86 8.67
C PRO A 52 -9.74 4.82 8.43
N CYS A 53 -8.72 5.18 7.66
CA CYS A 53 -7.67 4.28 7.24
C CYS A 53 -6.31 5.00 7.24
N VAL A 54 -5.24 4.25 7.52
CA VAL A 54 -3.88 4.78 7.57
C VAL A 54 -2.90 3.88 6.82
N GLY A 55 -1.90 4.50 6.21
CA GLY A 55 -0.67 3.85 5.79
C GLY A 55 0.43 4.05 6.84
N TYR A 56 1.57 3.39 6.62
CA TYR A 56 2.71 3.44 7.54
C TYR A 56 4.01 3.73 6.79
N ARG A 57 4.76 4.70 7.32
CA ARG A 57 6.16 4.93 6.96
C ARG A 57 7.03 4.37 8.06
N ILE A 58 8.02 3.56 7.70
CA ILE A 58 8.83 2.79 8.64
C ILE A 58 10.31 3.08 8.37
N HIS A 59 11.02 3.51 9.41
CA HIS A 59 12.45 3.67 9.43
C HIS A 59 13.11 2.48 10.10
N THR A 60 14.06 1.84 9.43
CA THR A 60 14.79 0.70 9.94
C THR A 60 16.02 1.13 10.73
N PRO A 61 16.55 0.28 11.64
CA PRO A 61 17.74 0.62 12.42
C PRO A 61 19.02 0.88 11.61
N ASP A 62 19.09 0.36 10.39
CA ASP A 62 20.20 0.56 9.45
C ASP A 62 20.01 1.77 8.54
N GLY A 63 18.99 2.61 8.81
CA GLY A 63 18.76 3.89 8.13
C GLY A 63 18.01 3.78 6.81
N LYS A 64 17.36 2.65 6.52
CA LYS A 64 16.47 2.47 5.37
C LYS A 64 15.07 2.96 5.68
N THR A 65 14.32 3.27 4.64
CA THR A 65 12.93 3.71 4.77
C THR A 65 12.03 2.90 3.85
N MET A 66 10.93 2.39 4.41
CA MET A 66 9.86 1.80 3.62
C MET A 66 8.51 2.44 3.92
N THR A 67 7.62 2.43 2.94
CA THR A 67 6.23 2.89 3.13
C THR A 67 5.27 1.83 2.62
N ILE A 68 4.19 1.62 3.39
CA ILE A 68 3.05 0.75 3.02
C ILE A 68 1.83 1.65 2.92
N ALA A 69 1.19 1.68 1.74
CA ALA A 69 -0.02 2.45 1.47
C ALA A 69 -1.02 1.61 0.68
N THR A 70 -2.09 1.20 1.34
CA THR A 70 -3.24 0.48 0.77
C THR A 70 -4.53 1.14 1.20
N ASP A 71 -5.65 0.73 0.62
CA ASP A 71 -6.96 1.31 0.90
C ASP A 71 -6.97 2.82 0.67
N LEU A 72 -6.70 3.21 -0.56
CA LEU A 72 -6.67 4.61 -0.99
C LEU A 72 -7.23 4.76 -2.41
N GLY A 73 -8.25 5.60 -2.56
CA GLY A 73 -8.84 5.92 -3.87
C GLY A 73 -8.11 7.06 -4.59
N VAL A 74 -7.20 7.76 -3.92
CA VAL A 74 -6.40 8.84 -4.49
C VAL A 74 -5.13 9.08 -3.66
N LEU A 75 -4.06 9.47 -4.34
CA LEU A 75 -2.79 9.86 -3.71
C LEU A 75 -2.92 11.30 -3.17
N THR A 76 -3.20 11.42 -1.87
CA THR A 76 -3.31 12.71 -1.17
C THR A 76 -1.92 13.30 -0.84
N PRO A 77 -1.79 14.61 -0.50
CA PRO A 77 -0.51 15.18 -0.09
C PRO A 77 0.21 14.39 1.01
N PRO A 78 -0.44 13.95 2.11
CA PRO A 78 0.22 13.10 3.11
C PRO A 78 0.75 11.77 2.55
N VAL A 79 0.04 11.15 1.60
CA VAL A 79 0.51 9.94 0.92
C VAL A 79 1.74 10.24 0.05
N HIS A 80 1.72 11.33 -0.73
CA HIS A 80 2.87 11.75 -1.52
C HIS A 80 4.12 11.99 -0.66
N GLU A 81 3.96 12.68 0.47
CA GLU A 81 5.04 12.94 1.44
C GLU A 81 5.60 11.63 2.03
N ALA A 82 4.71 10.71 2.42
CA ALA A 82 5.10 9.43 3.01
C ALA A 82 5.82 8.50 2.00
N LEU A 83 5.51 8.61 0.71
CA LEU A 83 6.16 7.81 -0.35
C LEU A 83 7.52 8.39 -0.78
N ALA A 84 7.79 9.67 -0.50
CA ALA A 84 9.01 10.32 -0.97
C ALA A 84 10.27 9.80 -0.26
N GLY A 85 11.36 9.59 -1.01
CA GLY A 85 12.66 9.20 -0.47
C GLY A 85 12.70 7.82 0.19
N CYS A 86 11.82 6.89 -0.19
CA CYS A 86 11.83 5.52 0.31
C CYS A 86 12.81 4.64 -0.47
N ASP A 87 13.40 3.67 0.22
CA ASP A 87 14.18 2.58 -0.36
C ASP A 87 13.25 1.48 -0.92
N LEU A 88 12.11 1.25 -0.26
CA LEU A 88 11.06 0.33 -0.68
C LEU A 88 9.68 0.95 -0.51
N VAL A 89 8.81 0.76 -1.50
CA VAL A 89 7.41 1.17 -1.44
C VAL A 89 6.49 -0.02 -1.69
N ALA A 90 5.60 -0.28 -0.74
CA ALA A 90 4.48 -1.19 -0.90
C ALA A 90 3.22 -0.37 -1.17
N LEU A 91 2.76 -0.34 -2.42
CA LEU A 91 1.65 0.48 -2.87
C LEU A 91 0.50 -0.37 -3.39
N GLU A 92 -0.71 0.11 -3.15
CA GLU A 92 -1.90 -0.49 -3.73
C GLU A 92 -1.87 -0.48 -5.26
N SER A 93 -2.23 -1.64 -5.85
CA SER A 93 -2.53 -1.82 -7.27
C SER A 93 -3.79 -2.67 -7.35
N ASN A 94 -4.93 -2.07 -7.01
CA ASN A 94 -6.12 -2.84 -6.69
C ASN A 94 -6.79 -3.43 -7.91
N TYR A 95 -7.07 -2.63 -8.92
CA TYR A 95 -7.88 -3.08 -10.05
C TYR A 95 -7.32 -2.65 -11.42
N ASP A 96 -7.58 -3.49 -12.40
CA ASP A 96 -7.53 -3.14 -13.81
C ASP A 96 -8.86 -2.49 -14.23
N LEU A 97 -8.80 -1.35 -14.87
CA LEU A 97 -9.98 -0.54 -15.22
C LEU A 97 -10.93 -1.28 -16.17
N HIS A 98 -10.38 -2.04 -17.13
CA HIS A 98 -11.20 -2.81 -18.06
C HIS A 98 -11.89 -3.98 -17.35
N MET A 99 -11.17 -4.74 -16.51
CA MET A 99 -11.78 -5.83 -15.73
C MET A 99 -12.89 -5.31 -14.82
N LEU A 100 -12.66 -4.19 -14.11
CA LEU A 100 -13.67 -3.61 -13.22
C LEU A 100 -14.93 -3.20 -14.01
N ARG A 101 -14.79 -2.53 -15.15
CA ARG A 101 -15.91 -2.02 -15.93
C ARG A 101 -16.67 -3.09 -16.70
N SER A 102 -15.99 -4.15 -17.15
CA SER A 102 -16.60 -5.29 -17.84
C SER A 102 -17.01 -6.43 -16.91
N GLY A 103 -16.59 -6.39 -15.64
CA GLY A 103 -16.82 -7.42 -14.65
C GLY A 103 -18.26 -7.49 -14.12
N PRO A 104 -18.56 -8.49 -13.28
CA PRO A 104 -19.92 -8.79 -12.82
C PRO A 104 -20.44 -7.83 -11.74
N TYR A 105 -19.61 -6.90 -11.25
CA TYR A 105 -20.01 -6.00 -10.18
C TYR A 105 -21.10 -5.02 -10.61
N PRO A 106 -22.13 -4.78 -9.76
CA PRO A 106 -23.15 -3.79 -10.04
C PRO A 106 -22.54 -2.38 -10.11
N TYR A 107 -23.22 -1.49 -10.84
CA TYR A 107 -22.73 -0.13 -11.10
C TYR A 107 -22.30 0.62 -9.83
N TYR A 108 -23.13 0.57 -8.77
CA TYR A 108 -22.82 1.29 -7.52
C TYR A 108 -21.51 0.83 -6.87
N LEU A 109 -21.19 -0.47 -6.95
CA LEU A 109 -19.95 -1.00 -6.40
C LEU A 109 -18.74 -0.60 -7.25
N ARG A 110 -18.87 -0.65 -8.58
CA ARG A 110 -17.83 -0.15 -9.50
C ARG A 110 -17.54 1.33 -9.27
N ALA A 111 -18.59 2.15 -9.19
CA ALA A 111 -18.46 3.58 -8.91
C ALA A 111 -17.83 3.87 -7.55
N ARG A 112 -18.10 3.06 -6.53
CA ARG A 112 -17.43 3.14 -5.22
C ARG A 112 -15.94 2.83 -5.35
N ILE A 113 -15.58 1.75 -6.04
CA ILE A 113 -14.19 1.31 -6.22
C ILE A 113 -13.37 2.38 -6.99
N GLU A 114 -13.94 2.96 -8.05
CA GLU A 114 -13.30 4.01 -8.86
C GLU A 114 -13.32 5.40 -8.17
N SER A 115 -13.97 5.55 -7.01
CA SER A 115 -14.08 6.87 -6.35
C SER A 115 -12.78 7.26 -5.64
N VAL A 116 -12.65 8.55 -5.34
CA VAL A 116 -11.52 9.09 -4.53
C VAL A 116 -11.43 8.49 -3.12
N ARG A 117 -12.46 7.78 -2.67
CA ARG A 117 -12.51 7.04 -1.41
C ARG A 117 -12.58 5.52 -1.62
N GLY A 118 -12.31 5.06 -2.83
CA GLY A 118 -12.27 3.64 -3.20
C GLY A 118 -10.85 3.10 -3.15
N HIS A 119 -10.35 2.68 -4.31
CA HIS A 119 -9.05 2.02 -4.45
C HIS A 119 -8.25 2.57 -5.62
N LEU A 120 -6.94 2.37 -5.59
CA LEU A 120 -6.02 2.81 -6.63
C LEU A 120 -5.98 1.80 -7.79
N SER A 121 -6.14 2.30 -9.02
CA SER A 121 -6.02 1.47 -10.22
C SER A 121 -4.56 1.08 -10.52
N ASN A 122 -4.37 0.05 -11.36
CA ASN A 122 -3.05 -0.31 -11.87
C ASN A 122 -2.38 0.86 -12.61
N ASP A 123 -3.15 1.65 -13.36
CA ASP A 123 -2.63 2.80 -14.12
C ASP A 123 -2.12 3.91 -13.19
N GLU A 124 -2.89 4.29 -12.17
CA GLU A 124 -2.49 5.30 -11.18
C GLU A 124 -1.28 4.82 -10.35
N CYS A 125 -1.29 3.56 -9.93
CA CYS A 125 -0.14 2.93 -9.28
C CYS A 125 1.09 3.02 -10.16
N SER A 126 1.01 2.60 -11.42
CA SER A 126 2.14 2.58 -12.35
C SER A 126 2.72 3.97 -12.62
N ALA A 127 1.85 4.99 -12.74
CA ALA A 127 2.28 6.38 -12.89
C ALA A 127 3.05 6.87 -11.65
N LYS A 128 2.56 6.52 -10.45
CA LYS A 128 3.26 6.88 -9.21
C LYS A 128 4.59 6.15 -9.05
N LEU A 129 4.66 4.87 -9.42
CA LEU A 129 5.92 4.14 -9.40
C LEU A 129 6.97 4.79 -10.30
N LEU A 130 6.58 5.20 -11.52
CA LEU A 130 7.50 5.90 -12.44
C LEU A 130 8.06 7.18 -11.81
N GLU A 131 7.22 7.99 -11.17
CA GLU A 131 7.64 9.21 -10.46
C GLU A 131 8.66 8.89 -9.35
N LEU A 132 8.37 7.86 -8.55
CA LEU A 132 9.24 7.43 -7.45
C LEU A 132 10.57 6.85 -7.95
N ILE A 133 10.59 6.13 -9.07
CA ILE A 133 11.82 5.63 -9.70
C ILE A 133 12.68 6.80 -10.16
N GLN A 134 12.09 7.81 -10.79
CA GLN A 134 12.78 9.04 -11.20
C GLN A 134 13.36 9.82 -10.02
N SER A 135 12.75 9.67 -8.84
CA SER A 135 13.21 10.27 -7.58
C SER A 135 14.22 9.38 -6.80
N GLY A 136 14.55 8.18 -7.32
CA GLY A 136 15.60 7.31 -6.78
C GLY A 136 15.14 6.04 -6.05
N CYS A 137 13.84 5.86 -5.79
CA CYS A 137 13.33 4.59 -5.24
C CYS A 137 13.46 3.46 -6.27
N LYS A 138 13.90 2.28 -5.81
CA LYS A 138 14.18 1.17 -6.74
C LYS A 138 13.42 -0.11 -6.44
N LYS A 139 12.69 -0.19 -5.33
CA LYS A 139 12.03 -1.45 -4.92
C LYS A 139 10.58 -1.22 -4.60
N PHE A 140 9.72 -2.03 -5.22
CA PHE A 140 8.28 -1.86 -5.18
C PHE A 140 7.56 -3.19 -4.98
N ALA A 141 6.61 -3.19 -4.06
CA ALA A 141 5.66 -4.27 -3.85
C ALA A 141 4.27 -3.78 -4.26
N LEU A 142 3.65 -4.38 -5.28
CA LEU A 142 2.26 -4.13 -5.62
C LEU A 142 1.39 -4.93 -4.66
N CYS A 143 0.58 -4.24 -3.88
CA CYS A 143 -0.21 -4.82 -2.80
C CYS A 143 -1.71 -4.65 -3.04
N HIS A 144 -2.53 -5.33 -2.21
CA HIS A 144 -3.97 -5.17 -2.16
C HIS A 144 -4.69 -5.37 -3.50
N LEU A 145 -4.23 -6.34 -4.30
CA LEU A 145 -4.83 -6.66 -5.60
C LEU A 145 -6.24 -7.24 -5.42
N SER A 146 -7.21 -6.73 -6.16
CA SER A 146 -8.57 -7.28 -6.19
C SER A 146 -8.58 -8.72 -6.69
N GLN A 147 -9.38 -9.56 -6.06
CA GLN A 147 -9.56 -10.94 -6.50
C GLN A 147 -10.34 -11.03 -7.82
N GLU A 148 -11.33 -10.16 -8.00
CA GLU A 148 -12.26 -10.20 -9.13
C GLU A 148 -11.84 -9.28 -10.28
N ASN A 149 -11.12 -8.19 -9.98
CA ASN A 149 -10.86 -7.13 -10.95
C ASN A 149 -9.37 -6.94 -11.23
N ASN A 150 -8.53 -7.91 -10.86
CA ASN A 150 -7.09 -7.85 -11.12
C ASN A 150 -6.46 -9.26 -11.12
N THR A 151 -5.26 -9.33 -11.66
CA THR A 151 -4.35 -10.46 -11.48
C THR A 151 -2.93 -9.93 -11.27
N PRO A 152 -2.05 -10.69 -10.55
CA PRO A 152 -0.64 -10.30 -10.42
C PRO A 152 0.05 -10.04 -11.76
N SER A 153 -0.24 -10.87 -12.76
CA SER A 153 0.34 -10.73 -14.10
C SER A 153 -0.11 -9.45 -14.79
N LEU A 154 -1.40 -9.08 -14.67
CA LEU A 154 -1.94 -7.88 -15.29
C LEU A 154 -1.44 -6.61 -14.62
N ALA A 155 -1.37 -6.59 -13.28
CA ALA A 155 -0.79 -5.48 -12.53
C ALA A 155 0.67 -5.24 -12.94
N LEU A 156 1.49 -6.30 -13.00
CA LEU A 156 2.89 -6.21 -13.48
C LEU A 156 2.97 -5.77 -14.93
N GLN A 157 2.11 -6.27 -15.81
CA GLN A 157 2.09 -5.88 -17.23
C GLN A 157 1.80 -4.39 -17.40
N THR A 158 0.83 -3.84 -16.66
CA THR A 158 0.50 -2.41 -16.69
C THR A 158 1.71 -1.58 -16.23
N VAL A 159 2.31 -1.94 -15.10
CA VAL A 159 3.52 -1.26 -14.60
C VAL A 159 4.65 -1.33 -15.62
N PHE A 160 4.98 -2.51 -16.14
CA PHE A 160 6.10 -2.68 -17.08
C PHE A 160 5.86 -1.96 -18.40
N THR A 161 4.61 -1.85 -18.84
CA THR A 161 4.26 -1.06 -20.04
C THR A 161 4.53 0.42 -19.79
N THR A 162 4.08 0.97 -18.66
CA THR A 162 4.32 2.37 -18.29
C THR A 162 5.81 2.67 -18.15
N LEU A 163 6.55 1.82 -17.43
CA LEU A 163 7.98 1.98 -17.22
C LEU A 163 8.76 1.88 -18.52
N GLY A 164 8.44 0.89 -19.37
CA GLY A 164 9.09 0.70 -20.67
C GLY A 164 8.88 1.87 -21.64
N ALA A 165 7.68 2.47 -21.64
CA ALA A 165 7.39 3.68 -22.42
C ALA A 165 8.25 4.88 -21.99
N ALA A 166 8.68 4.92 -20.71
CA ALA A 166 9.58 5.92 -20.16
C ALA A 166 11.07 5.55 -20.24
N GLY A 167 11.40 4.41 -20.87
CA GLY A 167 12.78 3.92 -20.99
C GLY A 167 13.37 3.27 -19.73
N VAL A 168 12.54 3.00 -18.71
CA VAL A 168 12.94 2.29 -17.50
C VAL A 168 12.87 0.77 -17.75
N VAL A 169 13.93 0.06 -17.41
CA VAL A 169 14.04 -1.38 -17.63
C VAL A 169 13.89 -2.12 -16.29
N PRO A 170 12.75 -2.82 -16.05
CA PRO A 170 12.58 -3.67 -14.87
C PRO A 170 13.72 -4.68 -14.72
N GLU A 171 14.01 -5.08 -13.50
CA GLU A 171 15.12 -5.94 -13.05
C GLU A 171 16.53 -5.32 -13.20
N LYS A 172 16.67 -4.22 -13.96
CA LYS A 172 17.92 -3.48 -14.10
C LYS A 172 17.88 -2.15 -13.33
N ASP A 173 16.86 -1.35 -13.59
CA ASP A 173 16.73 0.00 -13.03
C ASP A 173 15.89 0.00 -11.74
N CYS A 174 14.96 -0.96 -11.62
CA CYS A 174 14.12 -1.18 -10.45
C CYS A 174 13.64 -2.63 -10.35
N ILE A 175 13.20 -3.03 -9.16
CA ILE A 175 12.55 -4.32 -8.90
C ILE A 175 11.09 -4.04 -8.54
N VAL A 176 10.16 -4.67 -9.25
CA VAL A 176 8.72 -4.60 -8.98
C VAL A 176 8.16 -6.00 -8.82
N GLN A 177 7.50 -6.24 -7.70
CA GLN A 177 6.92 -7.55 -7.37
C GLN A 177 5.45 -7.38 -7.01
N ALA A 178 4.56 -8.15 -7.63
CA ALA A 178 3.18 -8.27 -7.19
C ALA A 178 3.08 -9.27 -6.04
N GLN A 179 2.50 -8.82 -4.91
CA GLN A 179 2.37 -9.65 -3.72
C GLN A 179 1.26 -10.69 -3.90
N ARG A 180 1.53 -11.90 -3.43
CA ARG A 180 0.59 -13.01 -3.48
C ARG A 180 -0.46 -12.88 -2.39
N ARG A 181 -1.70 -13.25 -2.69
CA ARG A 181 -2.81 -13.17 -1.74
C ARG A 181 -2.77 -14.26 -0.67
N ASN A 182 -2.55 -15.49 -1.08
CA ASN A 182 -2.74 -16.69 -0.24
C ASN A 182 -1.44 -17.45 0.02
N GLU A 183 -0.31 -16.89 -0.37
CA GLU A 183 1.01 -17.50 -0.25
C GLU A 183 2.02 -16.44 0.19
N VAL A 184 3.10 -16.88 0.81
CA VAL A 184 4.23 -16.01 1.10
C VAL A 184 4.89 -15.60 -0.22
N SER A 185 5.02 -14.32 -0.46
CA SER A 185 5.75 -13.77 -1.60
C SER A 185 7.26 -13.92 -1.38
N PRO A 186 8.07 -13.98 -2.45
CA PRO A 186 9.52 -13.90 -2.30
C PRO A 186 9.92 -12.62 -1.54
N ALA A 187 10.98 -12.70 -0.75
CA ALA A 187 11.47 -11.53 0.00
C ALA A 187 11.98 -10.44 -0.96
N LEU A 188 11.68 -9.20 -0.64
CA LEU A 188 12.28 -8.01 -1.23
C LEU A 188 13.28 -7.45 -0.21
N GLU A 189 14.56 -7.63 -0.48
CA GLU A 189 15.62 -7.05 0.33
C GLU A 189 15.93 -5.61 -0.15
N PHE A 190 16.13 -4.67 0.74
CA PHE A 190 16.38 -3.26 0.42
C PHE A 190 17.36 -2.61 1.39
#